data_a542a45221425dbcb01332c2a67e406f
#
_entry.id   a542a45221425dbcb01332c2a67e406f
#
_cell.length_a   1.000
_cell.length_b   1.000
_cell.length_c   1.000
_cell.angle_alpha   90.00
_cell.angle_beta   90.00
_cell.angle_gamma   90.00
#
_symmetry.space_group_name_H-M   'P 1'
#
loop_
_entity.id
_entity.type
_entity.pdbx_description
1 polymer ?
#
loop_
_entity_poly.entity_id
_entity_poly.type
_entity_poly.pdbx_seq_one_letter_code
_entity_poly.pdbx_strand_id
1 'polypeptide(L)'
;MTSYQSIRTFTAQPLTQAHMIKSDQEALDIAKLLAEKFKQNAIQRDAERKLPFDEIEAYSQSGLWAITVPKEYGGAEVSSYTVAQIIALISGADGSIGQIPQNHFYALEVLRNTGTEQQKQKLYAEVLKGARFGNALAEFKTKNAAQKQTIIRKTTDGFEVSGEKFYCTGSLFSHRIPTLVKDEDHHEYLAFIPRQSEGLNLIDDWSGFGQRTTGSGTVKFNHVKVLAEDVIPFDQAFQQPTL
;
A
#
# COMPACT_ATOMS: atom_id res chain seq x y z
N MET A 1 -2.96 -20.23 25.41
CA MET A 1 -4.13 -19.57 24.77
C MET A 1 -3.86 -18.08 24.81
N THR A 2 -3.31 -17.55 23.73
CA THR A 2 -2.96 -16.13 23.61
C THR A 2 -4.24 -15.38 23.27
N SER A 3 -4.67 -14.48 24.16
CA SER A 3 -5.84 -13.63 23.93
C SER A 3 -5.59 -12.75 22.71
N TYR A 4 -6.38 -12.94 21.67
CA TYR A 4 -6.49 -11.98 20.58
C TYR A 4 -6.98 -10.66 21.17
N GLN A 5 -6.09 -9.69 21.34
CA GLN A 5 -6.52 -8.32 21.60
C GLN A 5 -7.39 -7.90 20.42
N SER A 6 -8.57 -7.37 20.74
CA SER A 6 -9.50 -6.83 19.75
C SER A 6 -8.74 -5.81 18.90
N ILE A 7 -8.52 -6.16 17.63
CA ILE A 7 -7.94 -5.25 16.65
C ILE A 7 -8.83 -4.01 16.68
N ARG A 8 -8.25 -2.83 16.99
CA ARG A 8 -8.91 -1.56 16.70
C ARG A 8 -9.31 -1.65 15.24
N THR A 9 -10.60 -1.81 14.99
CA THR A 9 -11.13 -1.74 13.64
C THR A 9 -10.72 -0.38 13.11
N PHE A 10 -9.75 -0.36 12.21
CA PHE A 10 -9.39 0.85 11.49
C PHE A 10 -10.63 1.26 10.70
N THR A 11 -11.41 2.14 11.26
CA THR A 11 -12.41 2.87 10.51
C THR A 11 -11.62 3.83 9.65
N ALA A 12 -11.58 3.61 8.35
CA ALA A 12 -10.94 4.55 7.44
C ALA A 12 -11.53 5.93 7.74
N GLN A 13 -10.71 6.82 8.32
CA GLN A 13 -11.09 8.20 8.54
C GLN A 13 -11.46 8.80 7.18
N PRO A 14 -12.47 9.67 7.09
CA PRO A 14 -12.73 10.39 5.87
C PRO A 14 -11.43 11.03 5.39
N LEU A 15 -11.06 10.82 4.12
CA LEU A 15 -9.87 11.41 3.55
C LEU A 15 -9.98 12.94 3.65
N THR A 16 -9.11 13.54 4.45
CA THR A 16 -8.89 14.98 4.52
C THR A 16 -7.73 15.35 3.62
N GLN A 17 -7.70 16.59 3.10
CA GLN A 17 -6.59 17.04 2.28
C GLN A 17 -5.27 16.92 3.06
N ALA A 18 -4.37 16.04 2.62
CA ALA A 18 -3.02 15.96 3.16
C ALA A 18 -2.19 17.20 2.77
N HIS A 19 -1.08 17.39 3.45
CA HIS A 19 -0.15 18.48 3.09
C HIS A 19 0.36 18.29 1.65
N MET A 20 0.39 19.39 0.89
CA MET A 20 0.82 19.39 -0.51
C MET A 20 2.31 19.77 -0.59
N ILE A 21 3.18 18.78 -0.69
CA ILE A 21 4.61 18.97 -0.89
C ILE A 21 4.86 19.55 -2.28
N LYS A 22 5.79 20.51 -2.38
CA LYS A 22 6.07 21.28 -3.60
C LYS A 22 7.48 21.11 -4.13
N SER A 23 8.38 20.51 -3.36
CA SER A 23 9.78 20.33 -3.77
C SER A 23 10.45 19.15 -3.07
N ASP A 24 11.55 18.67 -3.65
CA ASP A 24 12.42 17.63 -3.08
C ASP A 24 12.95 18.07 -1.71
N GLN A 25 13.37 19.33 -1.57
CA GLN A 25 13.90 19.86 -0.31
C GLN A 25 12.84 19.86 0.80
N GLU A 26 11.63 20.31 0.51
CA GLU A 26 10.52 20.29 1.46
C GLU A 26 10.19 18.86 1.91
N ALA A 27 10.17 17.90 0.97
CA ALA A 27 9.95 16.49 1.28
C ALA A 27 11.02 15.94 2.24
N LEU A 28 12.29 16.26 1.99
CA LEU A 28 13.41 15.86 2.85
C LEU A 28 13.33 16.48 4.25
N ASP A 29 12.95 17.74 4.36
CA ASP A 29 12.88 18.42 5.66
C ASP A 29 11.71 17.89 6.49
N ILE A 30 10.57 17.60 5.88
CA ILE A 30 9.44 16.91 6.54
C ILE A 30 9.84 15.50 6.96
N ALA A 31 10.55 14.74 6.12
CA ALA A 31 11.02 13.39 6.45
C ALA A 31 11.96 13.37 7.67
N LYS A 32 12.89 14.35 7.77
CA LYS A 32 13.77 14.49 8.95
C LYS A 32 12.95 14.71 10.23
N LEU A 33 11.96 15.62 10.20
CA LEU A 33 11.10 15.89 11.35
C LEU A 33 10.32 14.66 11.78
N LEU A 34 9.75 13.91 10.83
CA LEU A 34 9.03 12.68 11.13
C LEU A 34 9.97 11.57 11.65
N ALA A 35 11.16 11.43 11.08
CA ALA A 35 12.15 10.46 11.53
C ALA A 35 12.50 10.67 13.01
N GLU A 36 12.78 11.91 13.43
CA GLU A 36 13.02 12.24 14.84
C GLU A 36 11.82 11.91 15.74
N LYS A 37 10.61 12.16 15.29
CA LYS A 37 9.39 11.80 16.03
C LYS A 37 9.22 10.28 16.16
N PHE A 38 9.40 9.54 15.07
CA PHE A 38 9.19 8.08 15.05
C PHE A 38 10.25 7.33 15.86
N LYS A 39 11.49 7.83 15.89
CA LYS A 39 12.59 7.29 16.66
C LYS A 39 12.32 7.23 18.18
N GLN A 40 11.57 8.20 18.71
CA GLN A 40 11.36 8.34 20.14
C GLN A 40 10.81 7.06 20.82
N ASN A 41 9.92 6.33 20.14
CA ASN A 41 9.30 5.13 20.69
C ASN A 41 9.51 3.87 19.83
N ALA A 42 10.45 3.89 18.89
CA ALA A 42 10.66 2.79 17.95
C ALA A 42 10.99 1.46 18.65
N ILE A 43 11.91 1.49 19.61
CA ILE A 43 12.32 0.30 20.39
C ILE A 43 11.14 -0.28 21.16
N GLN A 44 10.36 0.58 21.83
CA GLN A 44 9.19 0.15 22.60
C GLN A 44 8.09 -0.41 21.69
N ARG A 45 7.81 0.26 20.56
CA ARG A 45 6.85 -0.26 19.55
C ARG A 45 7.20 -1.66 19.07
N ASP A 46 8.47 -1.87 18.73
CA ASP A 46 8.94 -3.19 18.27
C ASP A 46 8.85 -4.24 19.39
N ALA A 47 9.34 -3.93 20.60
CA ALA A 47 9.31 -4.84 21.73
C ALA A 47 7.88 -5.26 22.12
N GLU A 48 6.94 -4.34 22.15
CA GLU A 48 5.53 -4.56 22.48
C GLU A 48 4.69 -5.04 21.27
N ARG A 49 5.27 -5.05 20.07
CA ARG A 49 4.54 -5.28 18.80
C ARG A 49 3.33 -4.34 18.66
N LYS A 50 3.51 -3.09 19.03
CA LYS A 50 2.48 -2.07 18.93
C LYS A 50 2.41 -1.52 17.51
N LEU A 51 1.31 -1.80 16.80
CA LEU A 51 1.12 -1.35 15.42
C LEU A 51 1.10 0.18 15.33
N PRO A 52 1.86 0.81 14.39
CA PRO A 52 2.11 2.24 14.33
C PRO A 52 0.99 3.03 13.63
N PHE A 53 -0.27 2.88 14.03
CA PHE A 53 -1.41 3.55 13.38
C PHE A 53 -1.28 5.06 13.36
N ASP A 54 -0.89 5.67 14.49
CA ASP A 54 -0.77 7.12 14.64
C ASP A 54 0.42 7.67 13.84
N GLU A 55 1.52 6.91 13.80
CA GLU A 55 2.71 7.27 13.03
C GLU A 55 2.46 7.18 11.53
N ILE A 56 1.77 6.14 11.07
CA ILE A 56 1.41 5.97 9.65
C ILE A 56 0.40 7.04 9.23
N GLU A 57 -0.55 7.41 10.11
CA GLU A 57 -1.46 8.54 9.84
C GLU A 57 -0.67 9.84 9.70
N ALA A 58 0.22 10.15 10.65
CA ALA A 58 1.07 11.35 10.57
C ALA A 58 1.95 11.34 9.30
N TYR A 59 2.47 10.18 8.91
CA TYR A 59 3.28 10.02 7.70
C TYR A 59 2.46 10.33 6.43
N SER A 60 1.25 9.79 6.30
CA SER A 60 0.43 10.08 5.13
C SER A 60 -0.08 11.51 5.09
N GLN A 61 -0.49 12.09 6.25
CA GLN A 61 -0.98 13.47 6.33
C GLN A 61 0.13 14.52 6.08
N SER A 62 1.39 14.15 6.26
CA SER A 62 2.53 14.99 5.92
C SER A 62 2.72 15.19 4.41
N GLY A 63 1.99 14.46 3.56
CA GLY A 63 2.12 14.48 2.11
C GLY A 63 3.21 13.57 1.55
N LEU A 64 4.03 12.95 2.39
CA LEU A 64 5.15 12.10 1.93
C LEU A 64 4.70 10.82 1.20
N TRP A 65 3.46 10.39 1.33
CA TRP A 65 2.91 9.27 0.56
C TRP A 65 2.49 9.68 -0.86
N ALA A 66 2.35 11.00 -1.13
CA ALA A 66 1.98 11.53 -2.45
C ALA A 66 3.17 12.07 -3.27
N ILE A 67 4.40 11.91 -2.78
CA ILE A 67 5.60 12.56 -3.39
C ILE A 67 5.93 12.08 -4.80
N THR A 68 5.52 10.86 -5.17
CA THR A 68 5.74 10.31 -6.52
C THR A 68 4.56 10.58 -7.48
N VAL A 69 3.47 11.17 -7.00
CA VAL A 69 2.35 11.57 -7.86
C VAL A 69 2.84 12.60 -8.88
N PRO A 70 2.58 12.42 -10.20
CA PRO A 70 3.05 13.33 -11.23
C PRO A 70 2.50 14.75 -11.07
N LYS A 71 3.27 15.74 -11.51
CA LYS A 71 2.89 17.18 -11.45
C LYS A 71 1.61 17.48 -12.20
N GLU A 72 1.38 16.81 -13.31
CA GLU A 72 0.16 16.96 -14.11
C GLU A 72 -1.12 16.58 -13.35
N TYR A 73 -1.02 15.72 -12.31
CA TYR A 73 -2.12 15.38 -11.40
C TYR A 73 -2.07 16.17 -10.07
N GLY A 74 -1.18 17.15 -9.95
CA GLY A 74 -1.05 18.01 -8.78
C GLY A 74 -0.07 17.51 -7.72
N GLY A 75 0.72 16.48 -8.00
CA GLY A 75 1.77 15.95 -7.11
C GLY A 75 3.08 16.73 -7.18
N ALA A 76 4.01 16.40 -6.30
CA ALA A 76 5.36 16.99 -6.28
C ALA A 76 6.28 16.38 -7.33
N GLU A 77 6.07 15.10 -7.67
CA GLU A 77 6.92 14.33 -8.58
C GLU A 77 8.41 14.48 -8.24
N VAL A 78 8.73 14.19 -6.97
CA VAL A 78 10.11 14.27 -6.51
C VAL A 78 10.99 13.22 -7.20
N SER A 79 12.29 13.47 -7.26
CA SER A 79 13.25 12.55 -7.88
C SER A 79 13.32 11.21 -7.14
N SER A 80 13.62 10.12 -7.86
CA SER A 80 13.83 8.79 -7.27
C SER A 80 14.95 8.81 -6.21
N TYR A 81 15.95 9.68 -6.38
CA TYR A 81 17.00 9.90 -5.40
C TYR A 81 16.44 10.44 -4.08
N THR A 82 15.53 11.41 -4.15
CA THR A 82 14.86 11.97 -2.97
C THR A 82 13.97 10.94 -2.29
N VAL A 83 13.22 10.12 -3.05
CA VAL A 83 12.45 9.00 -2.49
C VAL A 83 13.37 8.06 -1.71
N ALA A 84 14.51 7.67 -2.28
CA ALA A 84 15.47 6.78 -1.62
C ALA A 84 16.03 7.39 -0.32
N GLN A 85 16.35 8.69 -0.31
CA GLN A 85 16.78 9.39 0.90
C GLN A 85 15.71 9.44 1.98
N ILE A 86 14.44 9.68 1.62
CA ILE A 86 13.32 9.69 2.56
C ILE A 86 13.13 8.30 3.18
N ILE A 87 13.13 7.25 2.36
CA ILE A 87 13.04 5.86 2.84
C ILE A 87 14.20 5.55 3.80
N ALA A 88 15.43 5.95 3.47
CA ALA A 88 16.60 5.76 4.34
C ALA A 88 16.46 6.49 5.68
N LEU A 89 16.00 7.74 5.68
CA LEU A 89 15.77 8.54 6.90
C LEU A 89 14.73 7.88 7.82
N ILE A 90 13.58 7.54 7.28
CA ILE A 90 12.48 6.94 8.05
C ILE A 90 12.86 5.53 8.54
N SER A 91 13.48 4.69 7.68
CA SER A 91 13.93 3.35 8.05
C SER A 91 15.03 3.36 9.12
N GLY A 92 15.90 4.36 9.10
CA GLY A 92 16.91 4.56 10.14
C GLY A 92 16.33 4.96 11.49
N ALA A 93 15.14 5.55 11.50
CA ALA A 93 14.40 5.88 12.72
C ALA A 93 13.53 4.71 13.22
N ASP A 94 12.79 4.07 12.32
CA ASP A 94 11.95 2.90 12.58
C ASP A 94 11.85 2.04 11.31
N GLY A 95 12.49 0.87 11.31
CA GLY A 95 12.57 -0.01 10.16
C GLY A 95 11.22 -0.54 9.69
N SER A 96 10.26 -0.72 10.59
CA SER A 96 8.90 -1.14 10.23
C SER A 96 8.14 -0.02 9.53
N ILE A 97 8.20 1.19 10.05
CA ILE A 97 7.52 2.36 9.44
C ILE A 97 8.13 2.67 8.07
N GLY A 98 9.46 2.56 7.92
CA GLY A 98 10.12 2.78 6.62
C GLY A 98 9.77 1.73 5.57
N GLN A 99 9.49 0.49 5.97
CA GLN A 99 9.10 -0.60 5.07
C GLN A 99 7.66 -0.48 4.55
N ILE A 100 6.74 0.02 5.38
CA ILE A 100 5.30 0.02 5.08
C ILE A 100 4.95 0.72 3.75
N PRO A 101 5.50 1.91 3.38
CA PRO A 101 5.12 2.60 2.15
C PRO A 101 5.75 2.04 0.86
N GLN A 102 6.66 1.09 0.93
CA GLN A 102 7.35 0.56 -0.25
C GLN A 102 6.38 0.12 -1.35
N ASN A 103 5.41 -0.71 -0.99
CA ASN A 103 4.44 -1.23 -1.96
C ASN A 103 3.40 -0.19 -2.40
N HIS A 104 3.18 0.86 -1.61
CA HIS A 104 2.40 2.02 -2.04
C HIS A 104 3.07 2.71 -3.23
N PHE A 105 4.35 3.06 -3.12
CA PHE A 105 5.09 3.67 -4.23
C PHE A 105 5.17 2.74 -5.45
N TYR A 106 5.39 1.44 -5.24
CA TYR A 106 5.35 0.46 -6.30
C TYR A 106 4.00 0.45 -7.04
N ALA A 107 2.87 0.45 -6.31
CA ALA A 107 1.54 0.47 -6.92
C ALA A 107 1.28 1.77 -7.70
N LEU A 108 1.84 2.91 -7.26
CA LEU A 108 1.77 4.18 -7.99
C LEU A 108 2.56 4.13 -9.29
N GLU A 109 3.73 3.45 -9.32
CA GLU A 109 4.48 3.28 -10.58
C GLU A 109 3.78 2.33 -11.56
N VAL A 110 3.15 1.25 -11.08
CA VAL A 110 2.31 0.41 -11.93
C VAL A 110 1.15 1.23 -12.52
N LEU A 111 0.48 2.04 -11.70
CA LEU A 111 -0.58 2.95 -12.14
C LEU A 111 -0.06 3.96 -13.18
N ARG A 112 1.13 4.55 -12.97
CA ARG A 112 1.77 5.48 -13.90
C ARG A 112 1.94 4.86 -15.29
N ASN A 113 2.42 3.61 -15.33
CA ASN A 113 2.79 2.95 -16.57
C ASN A 113 1.61 2.36 -17.35
N THR A 114 0.60 1.81 -16.66
CA THR A 114 -0.46 1.02 -17.32
C THR A 114 -1.89 1.48 -17.01
N GLY A 115 -2.07 2.41 -16.07
CA GLY A 115 -3.38 2.98 -15.78
C GLY A 115 -3.91 3.85 -16.92
N THR A 116 -5.22 3.81 -17.18
CA THR A 116 -5.90 4.77 -18.03
C THR A 116 -5.90 6.15 -17.38
N GLU A 117 -6.12 7.20 -18.16
CA GLU A 117 -6.20 8.58 -17.66
C GLU A 117 -7.23 8.73 -16.54
N GLN A 118 -8.41 8.11 -16.70
CA GLN A 118 -9.45 8.13 -15.68
C GLN A 118 -9.02 7.44 -14.38
N GLN A 119 -8.31 6.31 -14.46
CA GLN A 119 -7.78 5.59 -13.31
C GLN A 119 -6.71 6.42 -12.60
N LYS A 120 -5.80 7.05 -13.33
CA LYS A 120 -4.78 7.93 -12.79
C LYS A 120 -5.40 9.12 -12.05
N GLN A 121 -6.33 9.83 -12.68
CA GLN A 121 -7.03 10.97 -12.06
C GLN A 121 -7.72 10.55 -10.75
N LYS A 122 -8.45 9.43 -10.75
CA LYS A 122 -9.14 8.92 -9.57
C LYS A 122 -8.18 8.57 -8.44
N LEU A 123 -7.22 7.67 -8.71
CA LEU A 123 -6.37 7.10 -7.67
C LEU A 123 -5.34 8.10 -7.14
N TYR A 124 -4.76 8.95 -8.00
CA TYR A 124 -3.87 10.03 -7.54
C TYR A 124 -4.61 11.09 -6.71
N ALA A 125 -5.86 11.42 -7.06
CA ALA A 125 -6.67 12.33 -6.23
C ALA A 125 -6.94 11.78 -4.83
N GLU A 126 -7.12 10.47 -4.68
CA GLU A 126 -7.23 9.83 -3.36
C GLU A 126 -5.90 9.92 -2.59
N VAL A 127 -4.78 9.64 -3.24
CA VAL A 127 -3.44 9.70 -2.62
C VAL A 127 -3.09 11.10 -2.15
N LEU A 128 -3.40 12.13 -2.94
CA LEU A 128 -3.22 13.54 -2.57
C LEU A 128 -4.07 13.96 -1.35
N LYS A 129 -5.14 13.22 -1.06
CA LYS A 129 -5.95 13.37 0.16
C LYS A 129 -5.46 12.49 1.32
N GLY A 130 -4.28 11.89 1.20
CA GLY A 130 -3.69 11.04 2.22
C GLY A 130 -4.11 9.57 2.17
N ALA A 131 -4.70 9.08 1.07
CA ALA A 131 -4.98 7.66 0.93
C ALA A 131 -3.68 6.85 0.90
N ARG A 132 -3.71 5.73 1.59
CA ARG A 132 -2.60 4.76 1.65
C ARG A 132 -2.98 3.50 0.89
N PHE A 133 -2.05 3.01 0.07
CA PHE A 133 -2.17 1.72 -0.60
C PHE A 133 -1.32 0.70 0.15
N GLY A 134 -1.91 -0.45 0.46
CA GLY A 134 -1.23 -1.57 1.08
C GLY A 134 -0.59 -2.50 0.05
N ASN A 135 -0.53 -3.77 0.38
CA ASN A 135 0.07 -4.80 -0.45
C ASN A 135 -0.68 -6.13 -0.31
N ALA A 136 -0.97 -6.79 -1.44
CA ALA A 136 -1.43 -8.17 -1.48
C ALA A 136 -0.88 -8.87 -2.74
N LEU A 137 0.44 -9.08 -2.80
CA LEU A 137 1.13 -9.62 -3.97
C LEU A 137 1.53 -11.09 -3.79
N ALA A 138 2.12 -11.45 -2.63
CA ALA A 138 2.72 -12.75 -2.39
C ALA A 138 1.69 -13.83 -2.07
N GLU A 139 1.97 -15.06 -2.52
CA GLU A 139 1.18 -16.25 -2.21
C GLU A 139 2.04 -17.31 -1.52
N PHE A 140 1.47 -18.02 -0.57
CA PHE A 140 2.13 -19.09 0.16
C PHE A 140 1.70 -20.44 -0.40
N LYS A 141 2.59 -21.44 -0.35
CA LYS A 141 2.35 -22.83 -0.82
C LYS A 141 2.20 -23.02 -2.34
N THR A 142 2.60 -22.06 -3.14
CA THR A 142 2.76 -22.30 -4.57
C THR A 142 4.11 -22.97 -4.84
N LYS A 143 4.14 -23.99 -5.73
CA LYS A 143 5.39 -24.70 -6.09
C LYS A 143 6.41 -23.78 -6.77
N ASN A 144 5.91 -22.69 -7.37
CA ASN A 144 6.72 -21.63 -7.95
C ASN A 144 5.88 -20.32 -7.99
N ALA A 145 6.53 -19.18 -8.15
CA ALA A 145 5.88 -17.87 -8.21
C ALA A 145 4.88 -17.71 -9.39
N ALA A 146 4.91 -18.59 -10.38
CA ALA A 146 4.01 -18.55 -11.54
C ALA A 146 2.63 -19.20 -11.25
N GLN A 147 2.51 -20.00 -10.19
CA GLN A 147 1.25 -20.64 -9.81
C GLN A 147 0.45 -19.75 -8.86
N LYS A 148 -0.07 -18.63 -9.38
CA LYS A 148 -0.97 -17.76 -8.60
C LYS A 148 -2.34 -18.40 -8.47
N GLN A 149 -2.88 -18.38 -7.25
CA GLN A 149 -4.18 -18.96 -6.88
C GLN A 149 -5.24 -17.90 -6.59
N THR A 150 -4.84 -16.61 -6.48
CA THR A 150 -5.79 -15.53 -6.35
C THR A 150 -6.29 -15.12 -7.73
N ILE A 151 -7.55 -15.45 -7.98
CA ILE A 151 -8.19 -15.38 -9.29
C ILE A 151 -9.11 -14.16 -9.37
N ILE A 152 -9.10 -13.50 -10.54
CA ILE A 152 -10.08 -12.49 -10.91
C ILE A 152 -10.98 -13.04 -12.02
N ARG A 153 -12.29 -12.86 -11.88
CA ARG A 153 -13.30 -13.25 -12.88
C ARG A 153 -14.11 -12.04 -13.30
N LYS A 154 -14.38 -11.93 -14.58
CA LYS A 154 -15.28 -10.91 -15.11
C LYS A 154 -16.73 -11.20 -14.71
N THR A 155 -17.47 -10.16 -14.31
CA THR A 155 -18.90 -10.21 -13.98
C THR A 155 -19.65 -9.21 -14.86
N THR A 156 -20.98 -9.13 -14.73
CA THR A 156 -21.80 -8.12 -15.42
C THR A 156 -21.41 -6.69 -15.05
N ASP A 157 -21.02 -6.46 -13.79
CA ASP A 157 -20.83 -5.12 -13.23
C ASP A 157 -19.36 -4.79 -12.87
N GLY A 158 -18.41 -5.58 -13.39
CA GLY A 158 -16.98 -5.42 -13.11
C GLY A 158 -16.27 -6.74 -12.98
N PHE A 159 -15.69 -7.00 -11.82
CA PHE A 159 -14.91 -8.21 -11.54
C PHE A 159 -15.23 -8.75 -10.14
N GLU A 160 -14.86 -10.01 -9.93
CA GLU A 160 -14.88 -10.70 -8.65
C GLU A 160 -13.51 -11.30 -8.36
N VAL A 161 -12.99 -11.10 -7.15
CA VAL A 161 -11.69 -11.61 -6.70
C VAL A 161 -11.88 -12.65 -5.59
N SER A 162 -11.23 -13.80 -5.74
CA SER A 162 -11.21 -14.88 -4.73
C SER A 162 -9.80 -15.42 -4.56
N GLY A 163 -9.40 -15.70 -3.31
CA GLY A 163 -8.08 -16.25 -2.98
C GLY A 163 -7.53 -15.75 -1.66
N GLU A 164 -6.21 -15.88 -1.49
CA GLU A 164 -5.51 -15.53 -0.27
C GLU A 164 -4.09 -15.04 -0.57
N LYS A 165 -3.67 -13.96 0.10
CA LYS A 165 -2.33 -13.38 0.00
C LYS A 165 -1.68 -13.31 1.36
N PHE A 166 -0.34 -13.41 1.37
CA PHE A 166 0.50 -13.43 2.56
C PHE A 166 1.55 -12.33 2.50
N TYR A 167 2.12 -12.01 3.64
CA TYR A 167 3.11 -10.92 3.74
C TYR A 167 2.58 -9.59 3.20
N CYS A 168 1.30 -9.31 3.52
CA CYS A 168 0.58 -8.15 3.01
C CYS A 168 0.95 -6.88 3.78
N THR A 169 2.22 -6.47 3.66
CA THR A 169 2.80 -5.31 4.35
C THR A 169 1.95 -4.05 4.11
N GLY A 170 1.62 -3.35 5.18
CA GLY A 170 0.87 -2.09 5.13
C GLY A 170 -0.64 -2.24 4.96
N SER A 171 -1.17 -3.43 4.63
CA SER A 171 -2.61 -3.60 4.36
C SER A 171 -3.49 -3.30 5.58
N LEU A 172 -3.01 -3.53 6.81
CA LEU A 172 -3.74 -3.17 8.02
C LEU A 172 -3.97 -1.65 8.18
N PHE A 173 -3.13 -0.82 7.55
CA PHE A 173 -3.15 0.65 7.64
C PHE A 173 -3.72 1.32 6.39
N SER A 174 -4.07 0.57 5.37
CA SER A 174 -4.39 1.10 4.04
C SER A 174 -5.87 1.40 3.82
N HIS A 175 -6.15 2.26 2.86
CA HIS A 175 -7.48 2.57 2.36
C HIS A 175 -7.86 1.69 1.17
N ARG A 176 -6.85 1.29 0.37
CA ARG A 176 -6.98 0.33 -0.72
C ARG A 176 -5.88 -0.71 -0.62
N ILE A 177 -6.17 -1.90 -1.10
CA ILE A 177 -5.24 -3.03 -1.11
C ILE A 177 -4.98 -3.42 -2.58
N PRO A 178 -3.90 -2.88 -3.20
CA PRO A 178 -3.43 -3.35 -4.49
C PRO A 178 -3.13 -4.83 -4.42
N THR A 179 -3.92 -5.61 -5.15
CA THR A 179 -3.91 -7.08 -5.12
C THR A 179 -3.51 -7.60 -6.49
N LEU A 180 -2.43 -8.37 -6.55
CA LEU A 180 -2.01 -9.05 -7.76
C LEU A 180 -2.88 -10.28 -7.99
N VAL A 181 -3.60 -10.28 -9.08
CA VAL A 181 -4.58 -11.31 -9.45
C VAL A 181 -4.33 -11.82 -10.86
N LYS A 182 -4.89 -12.98 -11.19
CA LYS A 182 -4.77 -13.64 -12.48
C LYS A 182 -6.13 -14.04 -13.00
N ASP A 183 -6.40 -13.80 -14.28
CA ASP A 183 -7.59 -14.30 -14.94
C ASP A 183 -7.44 -15.76 -15.45
N GLU A 184 -8.48 -16.30 -16.08
CA GLU A 184 -8.51 -17.66 -16.60
C GLU A 184 -7.54 -17.86 -17.78
N ASP A 185 -7.24 -16.79 -18.52
CA ASP A 185 -6.28 -16.76 -19.63
C ASP A 185 -4.84 -16.49 -19.17
N HIS A 186 -4.64 -16.44 -17.86
CA HIS A 186 -3.35 -16.21 -17.21
C HIS A 186 -2.79 -14.79 -17.32
N HIS A 187 -3.57 -13.78 -17.74
CA HIS A 187 -3.16 -12.39 -17.67
C HIS A 187 -3.15 -11.90 -16.23
N GLU A 188 -2.19 -11.05 -15.92
CA GLU A 188 -2.02 -10.49 -14.59
C GLU A 188 -2.54 -9.06 -14.50
N TYR A 189 -3.23 -8.77 -13.41
CA TYR A 189 -3.79 -7.46 -13.11
C TYR A 189 -3.45 -7.04 -11.69
N LEU A 190 -3.39 -5.73 -11.46
CA LEU A 190 -3.36 -5.14 -10.14
C LEU A 190 -4.73 -4.53 -9.84
N ALA A 191 -5.46 -5.13 -8.89
CA ALA A 191 -6.77 -4.68 -8.47
C ALA A 191 -6.66 -3.82 -7.20
N PHE A 192 -7.06 -2.55 -7.26
CA PHE A 192 -7.01 -1.60 -6.14
C PHE A 192 -8.26 -1.73 -5.27
N ILE A 193 -8.35 -2.81 -4.51
CA ILE A 193 -9.54 -3.20 -3.75
C ILE A 193 -9.74 -2.25 -2.56
N PRO A 194 -10.91 -1.57 -2.43
CA PRO A 194 -11.20 -0.76 -1.26
C PRO A 194 -11.24 -1.60 0.02
N ARG A 195 -10.67 -1.06 1.12
CA ARG A 195 -10.58 -1.79 2.40
C ARG A 195 -11.92 -2.29 2.95
N GLN A 196 -12.99 -1.56 2.68
CA GLN A 196 -14.34 -1.89 3.19
C GLN A 196 -15.13 -2.80 2.27
N SER A 197 -14.51 -3.36 1.22
CA SER A 197 -15.20 -4.28 0.32
C SER A 197 -15.73 -5.49 1.07
N GLU A 198 -16.99 -5.86 0.81
CA GLU A 198 -17.59 -7.07 1.34
C GLU A 198 -16.78 -8.29 0.89
N GLY A 199 -16.59 -9.27 1.77
CA GLY A 199 -15.79 -10.46 1.51
C GLY A 199 -14.28 -10.28 1.70
N LEU A 200 -13.79 -9.05 1.94
CA LEU A 200 -12.38 -8.79 2.24
C LEU A 200 -12.10 -8.97 3.74
N ASN A 201 -11.11 -9.80 4.07
CA ASN A 201 -10.70 -10.01 5.46
C ASN A 201 -9.18 -9.83 5.61
N LEU A 202 -8.78 -8.89 6.47
CA LEU A 202 -7.39 -8.61 6.82
C LEU A 202 -7.10 -9.20 8.20
N ILE A 203 -6.07 -10.04 8.28
CA ILE A 203 -5.71 -10.80 9.48
C ILE A 203 -4.33 -10.34 9.96
N ASP A 204 -4.24 -9.93 11.22
CA ASP A 204 -2.99 -9.57 11.88
C ASP A 204 -2.31 -10.80 12.48
N ASP A 205 -1.76 -11.65 11.62
CA ASP A 205 -1.04 -12.89 11.97
C ASP A 205 0.47 -12.81 11.69
N TRP A 206 1.02 -11.61 11.46
CA TRP A 206 2.45 -11.40 11.28
C TRP A 206 3.23 -11.68 12.56
N SER A 207 4.23 -12.58 12.48
CA SER A 207 5.03 -13.03 13.64
C SER A 207 6.54 -13.09 13.33
N GLY A 208 7.03 -12.24 12.43
CA GLY A 208 8.46 -12.14 12.11
C GLY A 208 9.33 -11.77 13.31
N PHE A 209 10.59 -12.22 13.32
CA PHE A 209 11.54 -11.87 14.38
C PHE A 209 12.02 -10.41 14.31
N GLY A 210 11.98 -9.79 13.11
CA GLY A 210 12.27 -8.39 12.86
C GLY A 210 11.10 -7.71 12.15
N GLN A 211 11.14 -6.37 12.08
CA GLN A 211 10.05 -5.57 11.49
C GLN A 211 8.66 -5.98 12.02
N ARG A 212 8.58 -6.15 13.32
CA ARG A 212 7.45 -6.79 13.99
C ARG A 212 6.15 -6.02 13.89
N THR A 213 6.22 -4.75 13.56
CA THR A 213 5.08 -3.82 13.51
C THR A 213 4.65 -3.42 12.10
N THR A 214 5.17 -4.09 11.05
CA THR A 214 4.75 -3.84 9.66
C THR A 214 3.32 -4.28 9.35
N GLY A 215 2.72 -5.13 10.22
CA GLY A 215 1.40 -5.68 9.97
C GLY A 215 1.34 -6.52 8.68
N SER A 216 2.44 -7.24 8.37
CA SER A 216 2.59 -8.03 7.14
C SER A 216 1.82 -9.36 7.19
N GLY A 217 0.57 -9.30 7.63
CA GLY A 217 -0.29 -10.46 7.81
C GLY A 217 -0.92 -10.98 6.52
N THR A 218 -2.00 -11.72 6.70
CA THR A 218 -2.75 -12.39 5.65
C THR A 218 -3.94 -11.54 5.18
N VAL A 219 -4.22 -11.55 3.88
CA VAL A 219 -5.46 -10.98 3.30
C VAL A 219 -6.22 -12.07 2.57
N LYS A 220 -7.51 -12.25 2.91
CA LYS A 220 -8.42 -13.21 2.28
C LYS A 220 -9.48 -12.49 1.47
N PHE A 221 -9.76 -13.04 0.31
CA PHE A 221 -10.75 -12.54 -0.65
C PHE A 221 -11.80 -13.63 -0.86
N ASN A 222 -13.02 -13.37 -0.39
CA ASN A 222 -14.17 -14.27 -0.56
C ASN A 222 -15.19 -13.59 -1.47
N HIS A 223 -15.10 -13.85 -2.78
CA HIS A 223 -15.98 -13.25 -3.80
C HIS A 223 -16.06 -11.72 -3.72
N VAL A 224 -14.91 -11.06 -3.55
CA VAL A 224 -14.85 -9.60 -3.41
C VAL A 224 -15.14 -8.94 -4.75
N LYS A 225 -16.18 -8.11 -4.80
CA LYS A 225 -16.55 -7.33 -5.98
C LYS A 225 -15.58 -6.15 -6.17
N VAL A 226 -15.12 -5.97 -7.40
CA VAL A 226 -14.18 -4.90 -7.79
C VAL A 226 -14.69 -4.22 -9.06
N LEU A 227 -14.73 -2.90 -9.06
CA LEU A 227 -15.12 -2.13 -10.24
C LEU A 227 -14.05 -2.23 -11.34
N ALA A 228 -14.47 -2.21 -12.60
CA ALA A 228 -13.53 -2.27 -13.73
C ALA A 228 -12.50 -1.13 -13.70
N GLU A 229 -12.89 0.04 -13.23
CA GLU A 229 -12.02 1.21 -13.09
C GLU A 229 -10.96 1.08 -11.99
N ASP A 230 -11.06 0.07 -11.11
CA ASP A 230 -10.09 -0.22 -10.06
C ASP A 230 -9.14 -1.39 -10.43
N VAL A 231 -9.18 -1.87 -11.68
CA VAL A 231 -8.35 -2.98 -12.18
C VAL A 231 -7.48 -2.50 -13.32
N ILE A 232 -6.17 -2.63 -13.19
CA ILE A 232 -5.20 -2.23 -14.23
C ILE A 232 -4.35 -3.41 -14.69
N PRO A 233 -3.93 -3.46 -15.98
CA PRO A 233 -3.02 -4.48 -16.47
C PRO A 233 -1.68 -4.43 -15.76
N PHE A 234 -1.18 -5.58 -15.30
CA PHE A 234 0.08 -5.67 -14.60
C PHE A 234 1.25 -6.11 -15.50
N ASP A 235 1.01 -7.07 -16.39
CA ASP A 235 2.04 -7.62 -17.27
C ASP A 235 2.76 -6.55 -18.11
N GLN A 236 2.06 -5.49 -18.46
CA GLN A 236 2.58 -4.41 -19.32
C GLN A 236 3.40 -3.38 -18.54
N ALA A 237 3.30 -3.34 -17.22
CA ALA A 237 3.94 -2.30 -16.39
C ALA A 237 5.48 -2.33 -16.49
N PHE A 238 6.06 -3.51 -16.74
CA PHE A 238 7.52 -3.72 -16.82
C PHE A 238 8.06 -3.74 -18.24
N GLN A 239 7.21 -3.55 -19.24
CA GLN A 239 7.61 -3.50 -20.65
C GLN A 239 7.90 -2.07 -21.12
N GLN A 240 7.56 -1.07 -20.31
CA GLN A 240 7.84 0.33 -20.60
C GLN A 240 9.22 0.70 -20.05
N PRO A 241 10.00 1.53 -20.77
CA PRO A 241 11.23 2.08 -20.22
C PRO A 241 10.86 2.95 -19.01
N THR A 242 11.21 2.48 -17.84
CA THR A 242 11.14 3.29 -16.60
C THR A 242 12.40 4.16 -16.52
N LEU A 243 12.22 5.39 -16.13
CA LEU A 243 13.28 6.40 -15.93
C LEU A 243 14.39 5.91 -15.01
#